data_fe0e24f1465d894aa46c158461ee9658
#
_entry.id   fe0e24f1465d894aa46c158461ee9658
#
_cell.length_a   1.000
_cell.length_b   1.000
_cell.length_c   1.000
_cell.angle_alpha   90.00
_cell.angle_beta   90.00
_cell.angle_gamma   90.00
#
_symmetry.space_group_name_H-M   'P 1'
#
loop_
_entity.id
_entity.type
_entity.pdbx_description
1 polymer ?
#
loop_
_entity_poly.entity_id
_entity_poly.type
_entity_poly.pdbx_seq_one_letter_code
_entity_poly.pdbx_strand_id
1 'polypeptide(L)'
;FATVDYRGEPITESTSFSSFCRMARNDGQLSLRCKSSDAFGSIQAAVMQKPSVYFCPCGLLEVAIPIVVRGHYLGGFIGGQVRCSDAPEDTSRLEKVMAPAAIEGIIEKNKDLLEQLPEYSFEKFMDIVNLIFLIINQLGENEMHLQMRWEKQQKQVKKLYSLNQKLAEESAQKDLKILDLEASR
;
A
#
# COMPACT_ATOMS: atom_id res chain seq x y z
N PHE A 1 -6.09 8.55 -5.95
CA PHE A 1 -5.25 7.81 -5.01
C PHE A 1 -4.14 7.05 -5.73
N ALA A 2 -3.07 6.74 -5.02
CA ALA A 2 -1.94 5.94 -5.50
C ALA A 2 -1.32 5.16 -4.32
N THR A 3 -0.61 4.08 -4.63
CA THR A 3 0.30 3.46 -3.67
C THR A 3 1.73 3.89 -4.00
N VAL A 4 2.47 4.31 -2.99
CA VAL A 4 3.83 4.82 -3.15
C VAL A 4 4.82 4.06 -2.27
N ASP A 5 6.08 4.06 -2.67
CA ASP A 5 7.19 3.58 -1.86
C ASP A 5 7.62 4.61 -0.79
N TYR A 6 8.67 4.29 -0.03
CA TYR A 6 9.22 5.17 1.01
C TYR A 6 9.83 6.48 0.47
N ARG A 7 10.02 6.60 -0.86
CA ARG A 7 10.52 7.81 -1.52
C ARG A 7 9.39 8.65 -2.12
N GLY A 8 8.14 8.19 -2.02
CA GLY A 8 6.99 8.81 -2.67
C GLY A 8 6.86 8.48 -4.15
N GLU A 9 7.63 7.48 -4.65
CA GLU A 9 7.49 7.01 -6.02
C GLU A 9 6.30 6.09 -6.14
N PRO A 10 5.46 6.26 -7.17
CA PRO A 10 4.27 5.43 -7.32
C PRO A 10 4.64 3.98 -7.65
N ILE A 11 4.07 3.04 -6.88
CA ILE A 11 4.15 1.58 -7.10
C ILE A 11 3.01 1.13 -8.02
N THR A 12 1.85 1.79 -7.91
CA THR A 12 0.67 1.50 -8.74
C THR A 12 0.34 2.69 -9.62
N GLU A 13 -0.40 2.47 -10.69
CA GLU A 13 -0.98 3.56 -11.46
C GLU A 13 -1.88 4.44 -10.57
N SER A 14 -1.74 5.74 -10.76
CA SER A 14 -2.56 6.72 -10.04
C SER A 14 -3.96 6.73 -10.61
N THR A 15 -4.97 6.63 -9.75
CA THR A 15 -6.36 6.64 -10.15
C THR A 15 -7.11 7.81 -9.52
N SER A 16 -8.08 8.36 -10.24
CA SER A 16 -8.98 9.43 -9.78
C SER A 16 -8.27 10.70 -9.28
N PHE A 17 -7.08 10.99 -9.78
CA PHE A 17 -6.44 12.27 -9.51
C PHE A 17 -7.21 13.40 -10.18
N SER A 18 -7.39 14.50 -9.46
CA SER A 18 -7.99 15.73 -9.99
C SER A 18 -7.19 16.30 -11.14
N SER A 19 -7.80 17.17 -11.95
CA SER A 19 -7.10 17.87 -13.03
C SER A 19 -5.95 18.72 -12.49
N PHE A 20 -6.15 19.36 -11.32
CA PHE A 20 -5.08 20.10 -10.63
C PHE A 20 -3.92 19.18 -10.25
N CYS A 21 -4.16 18.06 -9.58
CA CYS A 21 -3.11 17.15 -9.15
C CYS A 21 -2.39 16.47 -10.32
N ARG A 22 -3.08 16.18 -11.42
CA ARG A 22 -2.43 15.71 -12.65
C ARG A 22 -1.50 16.76 -13.24
N MET A 23 -1.93 18.02 -13.30
CA MET A 23 -1.08 19.13 -13.73
C MET A 23 0.13 19.29 -12.81
N ALA A 24 -0.08 19.34 -11.49
CA ALA A 24 0.98 19.50 -10.50
C ALA A 24 2.04 18.39 -10.56
N ARG A 25 1.63 17.15 -10.79
CA ARG A 25 2.54 15.99 -10.91
C ARG A 25 3.25 15.91 -12.26
N ASN A 26 2.80 16.67 -13.27
CA ASN A 26 3.49 16.82 -14.55
C ASN A 26 4.39 18.05 -14.60
N ASP A 27 4.32 18.96 -13.65
CA ASP A 27 5.23 20.08 -13.51
C ASP A 27 6.53 19.64 -12.83
N GLY A 28 7.68 20.05 -13.38
CA GLY A 28 8.98 19.58 -12.92
C GLY A 28 9.31 19.94 -11.46
N GLN A 29 8.84 21.10 -10.97
CA GLN A 29 9.11 21.53 -9.58
C GLN A 29 8.04 21.03 -8.62
N LEU A 30 6.77 21.11 -9.00
CA LEU A 30 5.66 20.62 -8.17
C LEU A 30 5.69 19.11 -8.01
N SER A 31 6.04 18.35 -9.05
CA SER A 31 6.15 16.91 -9.01
C SER A 31 7.09 16.41 -7.90
N LEU A 32 8.27 17.04 -7.78
CA LEU A 32 9.22 16.70 -6.71
C LEU A 32 8.63 16.99 -5.31
N ARG A 33 7.86 18.06 -5.17
CA ARG A 33 7.22 18.41 -3.90
C ARG A 33 6.08 17.46 -3.55
N CYS A 34 5.29 17.07 -4.54
CA CYS A 34 4.26 16.05 -4.36
C CYS A 34 4.88 14.73 -3.90
N LYS A 35 5.94 14.24 -4.56
CA LYS A 35 6.64 13.02 -4.14
C LYS A 35 7.22 13.12 -2.73
N SER A 36 7.84 14.27 -2.39
CA SER A 36 8.38 14.50 -1.05
C SER A 36 7.27 14.52 0.02
N SER A 37 6.10 15.07 -0.31
CA SER A 37 4.91 15.05 0.55
C SER A 37 4.38 13.64 0.75
N ASP A 38 4.26 12.87 -0.33
CA ASP A 38 3.83 11.47 -0.28
C ASP A 38 4.80 10.60 0.56
N ALA A 39 6.11 10.80 0.39
CA ALA A 39 7.15 10.14 1.20
C ALA A 39 7.02 10.50 2.67
N PHE A 40 6.87 11.79 3.00
CA PHE A 40 6.69 12.25 4.36
C PHE A 40 5.50 11.60 5.03
N GLY A 41 4.31 11.68 4.39
CA GLY A 41 3.09 11.09 4.92
C GLY A 41 3.20 9.58 5.11
N SER A 42 3.78 8.88 4.14
CA SER A 42 3.94 7.43 4.15
C SER A 42 4.90 6.96 5.26
N ILE A 43 6.02 7.66 5.45
CA ILE A 43 6.99 7.34 6.52
C ILE A 43 6.37 7.61 7.89
N GLN A 44 5.70 8.75 8.06
CA GLN A 44 4.98 9.05 9.31
C GLN A 44 3.93 7.99 9.64
N ALA A 45 3.10 7.65 8.67
CA ALA A 45 2.09 6.61 8.84
C ALA A 45 2.70 5.25 9.22
N ALA A 46 3.81 4.87 8.58
CA ALA A 46 4.53 3.63 8.88
C ALA A 46 5.08 3.62 10.32
N VAL A 47 5.69 4.72 10.76
CA VAL A 47 6.25 4.85 12.12
C VAL A 47 5.15 4.82 13.18
N MET A 48 4.06 5.54 12.95
CA MET A 48 2.93 5.60 13.88
C MET A 48 2.01 4.37 13.81
N GLN A 49 2.11 3.56 12.74
CA GLN A 49 1.20 2.46 12.41
C GLN A 49 -0.28 2.89 12.37
N LYS A 50 -0.51 4.11 11.92
CA LYS A 50 -1.82 4.78 11.82
C LYS A 50 -1.84 5.65 10.58
N PRO A 51 -3.04 6.02 10.07
CA PRO A 51 -3.15 7.03 9.04
C PRO A 51 -2.46 8.34 9.45
N SER A 52 -1.67 8.91 8.56
CA SER A 52 -1.08 10.24 8.69
C SER A 52 -1.87 11.21 7.82
N VAL A 53 -2.53 12.19 8.43
CA VAL A 53 -3.32 13.22 7.74
C VAL A 53 -2.56 14.53 7.78
N TYR A 54 -2.46 15.18 6.62
CA TYR A 54 -1.68 16.40 6.47
C TYR A 54 -2.18 17.23 5.29
N PHE A 55 -1.83 18.52 5.27
CA PHE A 55 -1.98 19.35 4.08
C PHE A 55 -0.74 19.23 3.19
N CYS A 56 -0.93 18.88 1.93
CA CYS A 56 0.14 18.78 0.95
C CYS A 56 0.71 20.17 0.61
N PRO A 57 1.84 20.27 -0.13
CA PRO A 57 2.43 21.56 -0.51
C PRO A 57 1.50 22.53 -1.26
N CYS A 58 0.42 22.01 -1.86
CA CYS A 58 -0.58 22.81 -2.54
C CYS A 58 -1.79 23.17 -1.66
N GLY A 59 -1.74 22.88 -0.33
CA GLY A 59 -2.81 23.21 0.60
C GLY A 59 -4.03 22.30 0.53
N LEU A 60 -3.93 21.13 -0.09
CA LEU A 60 -4.99 20.12 -0.11
C LEU A 60 -4.82 19.11 1.03
N LEU A 61 -5.93 18.73 1.66
CA LEU A 61 -5.92 17.70 2.68
C LEU A 61 -5.69 16.34 2.03
N GLU A 62 -4.70 15.63 2.52
CA GLU A 62 -4.28 14.30 2.09
C GLU A 62 -4.12 13.35 3.27
N VAL A 63 -4.14 12.08 2.99
CA VAL A 63 -3.84 11.02 3.95
C VAL A 63 -2.87 10.03 3.35
N ALA A 64 -1.92 9.59 4.15
CA ALA A 64 -1.12 8.39 3.91
C ALA A 64 -1.57 7.29 4.87
N ILE A 65 -1.87 6.11 4.35
CA ILE A 65 -2.22 4.92 5.12
C ILE A 65 -1.12 3.88 4.92
N PRO A 66 -0.49 3.37 6.00
CA PRO A 66 0.61 2.43 5.84
C PRO A 66 0.09 1.05 5.42
N ILE A 67 0.73 0.45 4.44
CA ILE A 67 0.50 -0.94 4.04
C ILE A 67 1.59 -1.78 4.70
N VAL A 68 1.24 -2.48 5.76
CA VAL A 68 2.17 -3.29 6.54
C VAL A 68 1.69 -4.75 6.52
N VAL A 69 2.54 -5.66 6.08
CA VAL A 69 2.26 -7.10 6.07
C VAL A 69 3.39 -7.83 6.80
N ARG A 70 3.06 -8.63 7.80
CA ARG A 70 4.03 -9.36 8.65
C ARG A 70 5.08 -8.44 9.30
N GLY A 71 4.71 -7.24 9.66
CA GLY A 71 5.62 -6.24 10.22
C GLY A 71 6.55 -5.58 9.20
N HIS A 72 6.42 -5.93 7.90
CA HIS A 72 7.18 -5.29 6.84
C HIS A 72 6.33 -4.19 6.18
N TYR A 73 6.89 -3.00 6.13
CA TYR A 73 6.31 -1.90 5.37
C TYR A 73 6.48 -2.15 3.87
N LEU A 74 5.37 -2.22 3.15
CA LEU A 74 5.36 -2.44 1.70
C LEU A 74 5.19 -1.15 0.90
N GLY A 75 4.57 -0.13 1.51
CA GLY A 75 4.30 1.16 0.88
C GLY A 75 3.22 1.93 1.63
N GLY A 76 2.90 3.12 1.13
CA GLY A 76 1.82 3.96 1.64
C GLY A 76 0.71 4.11 0.60
N PHE A 77 -0.53 3.92 1.01
CA PHE A 77 -1.67 4.33 0.22
C PHE A 77 -1.88 5.84 0.43
N ILE A 78 -1.80 6.62 -0.65
CA ILE A 78 -2.04 8.07 -0.65
C ILE A 78 -3.42 8.35 -1.20
N GLY A 79 -4.22 9.09 -0.45
CA GLY A 79 -5.56 9.49 -0.83
C GLY A 79 -5.90 10.90 -0.34
N GLY A 80 -7.08 11.39 -0.74
CA GLY A 80 -7.53 12.75 -0.38
C GLY A 80 -7.54 13.67 -1.58
N GLN A 81 -6.71 14.72 -1.58
CA GLN A 81 -6.68 15.80 -2.57
C GLN A 81 -7.99 16.61 -2.55
N VAL A 82 -8.44 16.94 -1.36
CA VAL A 82 -9.68 17.67 -1.10
C VAL A 82 -9.41 18.97 -0.39
N ARG A 83 -10.33 19.91 -0.51
CA ARG A 83 -10.34 21.13 0.31
C ARG A 83 -10.95 20.81 1.66
N CYS A 84 -10.39 21.41 2.72
CA CYS A 84 -10.88 21.29 4.08
C CYS A 84 -10.58 22.58 4.83
N SER A 85 -11.60 23.24 5.33
CA SER A 85 -11.46 24.52 6.05
C SER A 85 -11.56 24.38 7.57
N ASP A 86 -12.07 23.25 8.06
CA ASP A 86 -12.33 22.98 9.49
C ASP A 86 -11.35 21.97 10.11
N ALA A 87 -10.21 21.73 9.45
CA ALA A 87 -9.19 20.84 10.00
C ALA A 87 -8.57 21.44 11.28
N PRO A 88 -8.23 20.59 12.28
CA PRO A 88 -7.57 21.03 13.52
C PRO A 88 -6.28 21.82 13.24
N GLU A 89 -5.97 22.78 14.12
CA GLU A 89 -4.80 23.66 13.96
C GLU A 89 -3.47 22.90 14.00
N ASP A 90 -3.42 21.78 14.71
CA ASP A 90 -2.25 20.90 14.83
C ASP A 90 -2.07 19.94 13.63
N THR A 91 -2.99 19.95 12.65
CA THR A 91 -2.81 19.19 11.43
C THR A 91 -1.56 19.66 10.70
N SER A 92 -0.65 18.73 10.36
CA SER A 92 0.60 19.04 9.65
C SER A 92 0.33 19.78 8.34
N ARG A 93 1.03 20.90 8.13
CA ARG A 93 0.85 21.78 6.98
C ARG A 93 2.13 21.89 6.19
N LEU A 94 2.28 21.05 5.15
CA LEU A 94 3.50 21.00 4.36
C LEU A 94 3.63 22.17 3.40
N GLU A 95 2.54 22.86 3.04
CA GLU A 95 2.58 24.09 2.25
C GLU A 95 3.45 25.18 2.91
N LYS A 96 3.50 25.22 4.24
CA LYS A 96 4.33 26.18 4.99
C LYS A 96 5.84 25.88 4.92
N VAL A 97 6.19 24.63 4.67
CA VAL A 97 7.58 24.14 4.71
C VAL A 97 8.12 23.85 3.31
N MET A 98 7.26 23.35 2.42
CA MET A 98 7.64 22.83 1.11
C MET A 98 7.21 23.72 -0.06
N ALA A 99 6.50 24.82 0.17
CA ALA A 99 6.00 25.72 -0.86
C ALA A 99 6.81 27.03 -0.92
N PRO A 100 7.94 27.09 -1.63
CA PRO A 100 8.63 28.34 -1.89
C PRO A 100 7.83 29.23 -2.86
N ALA A 101 8.12 30.54 -2.89
CA ALA A 101 7.41 31.55 -3.68
C ALA A 101 7.16 31.18 -5.17
N ALA A 102 8.07 30.39 -5.76
CA ALA A 102 7.90 29.90 -7.14
C ALA A 102 6.67 28.99 -7.31
N ILE A 103 6.33 28.20 -6.29
CA ILE A 103 5.15 27.30 -6.30
C ILE A 103 3.88 28.09 -6.10
N GLU A 104 3.89 29.13 -5.26
CA GLU A 104 2.73 30.02 -5.07
C GLU A 104 2.26 30.62 -6.39
N GLY A 105 3.17 31.03 -7.25
CA GLY A 105 2.83 31.53 -8.59
C GLY A 105 2.19 30.49 -9.52
N ILE A 106 2.55 29.22 -9.39
CA ILE A 106 1.93 28.13 -10.17
C ILE A 106 0.54 27.81 -9.60
N ILE A 107 0.40 27.80 -8.28
CA ILE A 107 -0.90 27.58 -7.60
C ILE A 107 -1.87 28.70 -7.98
N GLU A 108 -1.46 29.95 -7.92
CA GLU A 108 -2.30 31.10 -8.24
C GLU A 108 -2.78 31.08 -9.70
N LYS A 109 -1.92 30.71 -10.65
CA LYS A 109 -2.29 30.54 -12.05
C LYS A 109 -3.33 29.46 -12.31
N ASN A 110 -3.42 28.49 -11.42
CA ASN A 110 -4.32 27.32 -11.54
C ASN A 110 -5.38 27.28 -10.44
N LYS A 111 -5.68 28.43 -9.85
CA LYS A 111 -6.63 28.57 -8.74
C LYS A 111 -8.03 28.06 -9.11
N ASP A 112 -8.48 28.29 -10.32
CA ASP A 112 -9.77 27.80 -10.82
C ASP A 112 -9.88 26.27 -10.74
N LEU A 113 -8.79 25.55 -10.99
CA LEU A 113 -8.75 24.09 -10.88
C LEU A 113 -8.79 23.64 -9.42
N LEU A 114 -8.19 24.41 -8.51
CA LEU A 114 -8.26 24.14 -7.07
C LEU A 114 -9.68 24.39 -6.52
N GLU A 115 -10.33 25.45 -6.95
CA GLU A 115 -11.69 25.80 -6.51
C GLU A 115 -12.74 24.79 -6.97
N GLN A 116 -12.48 24.05 -8.04
CA GLN A 116 -13.34 22.96 -8.54
C GLN A 116 -13.21 21.67 -7.70
N LEU A 117 -12.22 21.59 -6.81
CA LEU A 117 -12.05 20.41 -5.98
C LEU A 117 -13.14 20.31 -4.92
N PRO A 118 -13.57 19.08 -4.58
CA PRO A 118 -14.58 18.90 -3.54
C PRO A 118 -14.04 19.39 -2.19
N GLU A 119 -14.95 19.97 -1.41
CA GLU A 119 -14.69 20.35 -0.03
C GLU A 119 -15.37 19.35 0.89
N TYR A 120 -14.62 18.86 1.87
CA TYR A 120 -15.11 17.94 2.89
C TYR A 120 -14.84 18.54 4.26
N SER A 121 -15.77 18.32 5.21
CA SER A 121 -15.47 18.51 6.63
C SER A 121 -14.40 17.52 7.08
N PHE A 122 -13.59 17.92 8.05
CA PHE A 122 -12.55 17.07 8.59
C PHE A 122 -13.11 15.76 9.17
N GLU A 123 -14.25 15.84 9.87
CA GLU A 123 -14.95 14.66 10.40
C GLU A 123 -15.27 13.64 9.32
N LYS A 124 -15.94 14.08 8.24
CA LYS A 124 -16.31 13.20 7.13
C LYS A 124 -15.09 12.63 6.42
N PHE A 125 -14.03 13.42 6.30
CA PHE A 125 -12.77 12.94 5.75
C PHE A 125 -12.17 11.84 6.61
N MET A 126 -12.14 12.02 7.94
CA MET A 126 -11.63 11.02 8.88
C MET A 126 -12.45 9.73 8.91
N ASP A 127 -13.76 9.80 8.74
CA ASP A 127 -14.62 8.61 8.63
C ASP A 127 -14.23 7.76 7.42
N ILE A 128 -14.00 8.40 6.27
CA ILE A 128 -13.54 7.73 5.04
C ILE A 128 -12.14 7.14 5.25
N VAL A 129 -11.23 7.90 5.86
CA VAL A 129 -9.87 7.45 6.19
C VAL A 129 -9.89 6.21 7.07
N ASN A 130 -10.67 6.23 8.14
CA ASN A 130 -10.80 5.10 9.06
C ASN A 130 -11.35 3.86 8.37
N LEU A 131 -12.35 4.03 7.50
CA LEU A 131 -12.90 2.91 6.72
C LEU A 131 -11.84 2.31 5.79
N ILE A 132 -11.11 3.14 5.05
CA ILE A 132 -10.05 2.66 4.13
C ILE A 132 -8.93 1.98 4.93
N PHE A 133 -8.55 2.52 6.08
CA PHE A 133 -7.53 1.93 6.95
C PHE A 133 -7.94 0.53 7.43
N LEU A 134 -9.20 0.35 7.85
CA LEU A 134 -9.72 -0.97 8.21
C LEU A 134 -9.68 -1.95 7.04
N ILE A 135 -10.06 -1.51 5.84
CA ILE A 135 -10.03 -2.35 4.63
C ILE A 135 -8.60 -2.78 4.30
N ILE A 136 -7.64 -1.84 4.31
CA ILE A 136 -6.23 -2.13 4.00
C ILE A 136 -5.66 -3.14 5.01
N ASN A 137 -5.91 -2.96 6.30
CA ASN A 137 -5.45 -3.90 7.32
C ASN A 137 -6.07 -5.28 7.14
N GLN A 138 -7.39 -5.36 6.89
CA GLN A 138 -8.09 -6.63 6.69
C GLN A 138 -7.57 -7.38 5.45
N LEU A 139 -7.27 -6.65 4.35
CA LEU A 139 -6.67 -7.25 3.16
C LEU A 139 -5.27 -7.80 3.45
N GLY A 140 -4.45 -7.05 4.20
CA GLY A 140 -3.11 -7.49 4.61
C GLY A 140 -3.14 -8.76 5.46
N GLU A 141 -4.05 -8.85 6.43
CA GLU A 141 -4.24 -10.03 7.27
C GLU A 141 -4.75 -11.24 6.45
N ASN A 142 -5.71 -11.04 5.57
CA ASN A 142 -6.25 -12.09 4.71
C ASN A 142 -5.18 -12.67 3.79
N GLU A 143 -4.36 -11.83 3.16
CA GLU A 143 -3.26 -12.28 2.32
C GLU A 143 -2.23 -13.09 3.11
N MET A 144 -1.91 -12.66 4.32
CA MET A 144 -1.03 -13.41 5.22
C MET A 144 -1.59 -14.80 5.52
N HIS A 145 -2.88 -14.91 5.84
CA HIS A 145 -3.52 -16.20 6.12
C HIS A 145 -3.56 -17.12 4.89
N LEU A 146 -3.77 -16.57 3.70
CA LEU A 146 -3.75 -17.32 2.44
C LEU A 146 -2.36 -17.88 2.17
N GLN A 147 -1.31 -17.07 2.30
CA GLN A 147 0.07 -17.52 2.12
C GLN A 147 0.48 -18.60 3.12
N MET A 148 0.15 -18.44 4.41
CA MET A 148 0.45 -19.47 5.41
C MET A 148 -0.24 -20.81 5.11
N ARG A 149 -1.51 -20.77 4.67
CA ARG A 149 -2.23 -21.98 4.24
C ARG A 149 -1.57 -22.63 3.03
N TRP A 150 -1.18 -21.84 2.05
CA TRP A 150 -0.52 -22.33 0.85
C TRP A 150 0.83 -22.99 1.16
N GLU A 151 1.68 -22.35 1.98
CA GLU A 151 2.96 -22.92 2.43
C GLU A 151 2.76 -24.25 3.19
N LYS A 152 1.74 -24.30 4.06
CA LYS A 152 1.41 -25.55 4.79
C LYS A 152 0.98 -26.65 3.82
N GLN A 153 0.14 -26.34 2.84
CA GLN A 153 -0.25 -27.29 1.81
C GLN A 153 0.96 -27.80 1.01
N GLN A 154 1.83 -26.91 0.57
CA GLN A 154 3.04 -27.29 -0.17
C GLN A 154 3.94 -28.24 0.63
N LYS A 155 4.11 -27.99 1.93
CA LYS A 155 4.86 -28.90 2.82
C LYS A 155 4.18 -30.26 2.93
N GLN A 156 2.86 -30.31 3.03
CA GLN A 156 2.11 -31.56 3.08
C GLN A 156 2.22 -32.36 1.77
N VAL A 157 2.08 -31.70 0.63
CA VAL A 157 2.23 -32.32 -0.71
C VAL A 157 3.63 -32.92 -0.86
N LYS A 158 4.69 -32.18 -0.51
CA LYS A 158 6.06 -32.70 -0.55
C LYS A 158 6.24 -33.92 0.34
N LYS A 159 5.66 -33.92 1.54
CA LYS A 159 5.73 -35.05 2.47
C LYS A 159 5.00 -36.28 1.91
N LEU A 160 3.81 -36.09 1.33
CA LEU A 160 3.05 -37.17 0.69
C LEU A 160 3.82 -37.75 -0.50
N TYR A 161 4.45 -36.90 -1.31
CA TYR A 161 5.25 -37.35 -2.46
C TYR A 161 6.43 -38.23 -2.01
N SER A 162 7.16 -37.79 -0.98
CA SER A 162 8.27 -38.58 -0.43
C SER A 162 7.83 -39.91 0.19
N LEU A 163 6.65 -39.92 0.83
CA LEU A 163 6.09 -41.16 1.40
C LEU A 163 5.66 -42.12 0.30
N ASN A 164 5.01 -41.63 -0.75
CA ASN A 164 4.61 -42.46 -1.88
C ASN A 164 5.83 -43.07 -2.60
N GLN A 165 6.92 -42.33 -2.76
CA GLN A 165 8.16 -42.88 -3.31
C GLN A 165 8.70 -44.02 -2.45
N LYS A 166 8.77 -43.84 -1.13
CA LYS A 166 9.21 -44.90 -0.22
C LYS A 166 8.33 -46.15 -0.28
N LEU A 167 7.01 -45.94 -0.30
CA LEU A 167 6.06 -47.06 -0.44
C LEU A 167 6.24 -47.80 -1.76
N ALA A 168 6.47 -47.09 -2.85
CA ALA A 168 6.73 -47.70 -4.16
C ALA A 168 8.03 -48.52 -4.15
N GLU A 169 9.11 -48.00 -3.56
CA GLU A 169 10.40 -48.72 -3.37
C GLU A 169 10.22 -49.97 -2.53
N GLU A 170 9.51 -49.86 -1.38
CA GLU A 170 9.23 -51.00 -0.51
C GLU A 170 8.38 -52.06 -1.20
N SER A 171 7.38 -51.64 -2.01
CA SER A 171 6.58 -52.58 -2.78
C SER A 171 7.40 -53.31 -3.81
N ALA A 172 8.23 -52.61 -4.60
CA ALA A 172 9.11 -53.23 -5.56
C ALA A 172 10.11 -54.22 -4.94
N GLN A 173 10.65 -53.92 -3.77
CA GLN A 173 11.52 -54.83 -3.02
C GLN A 173 10.78 -56.09 -2.55
N LYS A 174 9.52 -55.98 -2.14
CA LYS A 174 8.69 -57.13 -1.75
C LYS A 174 8.40 -58.02 -2.93
N ASP A 175 8.05 -57.43 -4.08
CA ASP A 175 7.76 -58.16 -5.31
C ASP A 175 9.00 -58.97 -5.76
N LEU A 176 10.20 -58.39 -5.71
CA LEU A 176 11.44 -59.06 -6.02
C LEU A 176 11.72 -60.28 -5.08
N LYS A 177 11.48 -60.11 -3.78
CA LYS A 177 11.59 -61.18 -2.80
C LYS A 177 10.63 -62.33 -3.03
N ILE A 178 9.40 -62.02 -3.47
CA ILE A 178 8.42 -63.04 -3.81
C ILE A 178 8.90 -63.87 -5.03
N LEU A 179 9.38 -63.18 -6.09
CA LEU A 179 9.92 -63.83 -7.25
C LEU A 179 11.10 -64.75 -6.96
N ASP A 180 12.04 -64.33 -6.10
CA ASP A 180 13.16 -65.13 -5.65
C ASP A 180 12.74 -66.38 -4.86
N LEU A 181 11.71 -66.24 -4.03
CA LEU A 181 11.17 -67.42 -3.29
C LEU A 181 10.43 -68.39 -4.17
N GLU A 182 9.75 -67.92 -5.22
CA GLU A 182 9.09 -68.78 -6.22
C GLU A 182 10.10 -69.51 -7.11
N ALA A 183 11.22 -68.88 -7.48
CA ALA A 183 12.28 -69.49 -8.28
C ALA A 183 13.12 -70.50 -7.48
N SER A 184 13.03 -70.51 -6.17
CA SER A 184 13.79 -71.43 -5.31
C SER A 184 13.03 -72.71 -4.93
N ARG A 185 11.81 -72.87 -5.45
CA ARG A 185 10.97 -74.06 -5.33
C ARG A 185 11.02 -74.94 -6.56
#